data_f92ca7813f7a2f88f24a57b04700520c
#
_entry.id   f92ca7813f7a2f88f24a57b04700520c
#
_cell.length_a   1.000
_cell.length_b   1.000
_cell.length_c   1.000
_cell.angle_alpha   90.00
_cell.angle_beta   90.00
_cell.angle_gamma   90.00
#
_symmetry.space_group_name_H-M   'P 1'
#
loop_
_entity.id
_entity.type
_entity.pdbx_description
1 polymer ?
#
loop_
_entity_poly.entity_id
_entity_poly.type
_entity_poly.pdbx_seq_one_letter_code
_entity_poly.pdbx_strand_id
1 'polypeptide(L)'
;MEHKKLVKKIFSEVINPGNCFHCGLCVGLSNKLFKMVDTNKGPIPKLNRKPIKNDILDLKKIVHACPGRGIPYNHLSKKLSAPKKSKIIGSYNSLFIASSNSNLVRQKASSGGLVRTLLIELI
;
A
#
# COMPACT_ATOMS: atom_id res chain seq x y z
N MET A 1 20.11 15.27 -11.75
CA MET A 1 18.98 15.89 -11.01
C MET A 1 17.74 14.98 -10.92
N GLU A 2 17.96 13.66 -10.87
CA GLU A 2 16.92 12.62 -10.87
C GLU A 2 16.02 12.67 -9.60
N HIS A 3 16.59 12.88 -8.42
CA HIS A 3 15.85 12.99 -7.16
C HIS A 3 14.75 14.06 -7.20
N LYS A 4 15.01 15.22 -7.81
CA LYS A 4 14.00 16.30 -7.97
C LYS A 4 12.84 15.87 -8.88
N LYS A 5 13.14 15.11 -9.96
CA LYS A 5 12.13 14.59 -10.89
C LYS A 5 11.23 13.58 -10.18
N LEU A 6 11.80 12.67 -9.36
CA LEU A 6 11.04 11.67 -8.61
C LEU A 6 10.12 12.33 -7.57
N VAL A 7 10.61 13.32 -6.82
CA VAL A 7 9.78 14.10 -5.91
C VAL A 7 8.65 14.81 -6.66
N LYS A 8 8.96 15.51 -7.75
CA LYS A 8 7.94 16.17 -8.59
C LYS A 8 6.86 15.18 -9.03
N LYS A 9 7.26 13.96 -9.42
CA LYS A 9 6.34 12.91 -9.84
C LYS A 9 5.37 12.49 -8.74
N ILE A 10 5.84 12.31 -7.50
CA ILE A 10 4.99 11.99 -6.34
C ILE A 10 3.97 13.11 -6.11
N PHE A 11 4.39 14.37 -6.15
CA PHE A 11 3.48 15.49 -5.95
C PHE A 11 2.48 15.63 -7.09
N SER A 12 2.92 15.59 -8.36
CA SER A 12 2.05 15.82 -9.52
C SER A 12 1.07 14.67 -9.80
N GLU A 13 1.43 13.41 -9.49
CA GLU A 13 0.60 12.26 -9.80
C GLU A 13 -0.26 11.79 -8.61
N VAL A 14 0.14 12.13 -7.38
CA VAL A 14 -0.52 11.59 -6.17
C VAL A 14 -1.06 12.68 -5.26
N ILE A 15 -0.20 13.60 -4.82
CA ILE A 15 -0.57 14.53 -3.73
C ILE A 15 -1.48 15.65 -4.26
N ASN A 16 -1.07 16.34 -5.32
CA ASN A 16 -1.81 17.47 -5.87
C ASN A 16 -3.18 17.08 -6.45
N PRO A 17 -3.31 15.93 -7.17
CA PRO A 17 -4.62 15.49 -7.67
C PRO A 17 -5.54 14.93 -6.57
N GLY A 18 -5.06 14.74 -5.33
CA GLY A 18 -5.84 14.15 -4.23
C GLY A 18 -5.91 12.62 -4.23
N ASN A 19 -5.02 11.94 -4.96
CA ASN A 19 -4.95 10.47 -5.01
C ASN A 19 -4.18 9.85 -3.83
N CYS A 20 -3.85 10.65 -2.81
CA CYS A 20 -3.11 10.19 -1.64
C CYS A 20 -4.03 9.40 -0.69
N PHE A 21 -3.67 8.16 -0.38
CA PHE A 21 -4.37 7.31 0.58
C PHE A 21 -3.97 7.57 2.05
N HIS A 22 -3.17 8.59 2.33
CA HIS A 22 -2.72 8.97 3.69
C HIS A 22 -2.02 7.83 4.45
N CYS A 23 -1.49 6.82 3.75
CA CYS A 23 -0.97 5.57 4.33
C CYS A 23 0.41 5.70 5.00
N GLY A 24 1.11 6.84 4.88
CA GLY A 24 2.42 7.06 5.48
C GLY A 24 3.60 6.33 4.82
N LEU A 25 3.38 5.52 3.77
CA LEU A 25 4.42 4.73 3.09
C LEU A 25 5.65 5.57 2.70
N CYS A 26 5.44 6.75 2.14
CA CYS A 26 6.52 7.64 1.72
C CYS A 26 7.35 8.17 2.90
N VAL A 27 6.76 8.31 4.07
CA VAL A 27 7.47 8.69 5.30
C VAL A 27 8.29 7.51 5.81
N GLY A 28 7.68 6.32 5.90
CA GLY A 28 8.35 5.12 6.39
C GLY A 28 9.51 4.64 5.50
N LEU A 29 9.41 4.79 4.18
CA LEU A 29 10.46 4.38 3.24
C LEU A 29 11.55 5.43 3.02
N SER A 30 11.37 6.66 3.49
CA SER A 30 12.35 7.73 3.30
C SER A 30 13.06 8.09 4.60
N ASN A 31 14.37 8.29 4.52
CA ASN A 31 15.16 8.73 5.67
C ASN A 31 14.84 10.21 5.99
N LYS A 32 13.73 10.44 6.72
CA LYS A 32 13.26 11.77 7.14
C LYS A 32 13.07 12.78 5.98
N LEU A 33 12.95 12.31 4.73
CA LEU A 33 12.71 13.18 3.58
C LEU A 33 11.28 13.72 3.59
N PHE A 34 10.31 12.86 3.94
CA PHE A 34 8.92 13.24 4.09
C PHE A 34 8.49 13.20 5.56
N LYS A 35 7.47 14.00 5.87
CA LYS A 35 6.71 13.95 7.14
C LYS A 35 5.22 14.07 6.84
N MET A 36 4.37 13.46 7.67
CA MET A 36 2.94 13.71 7.62
C MET A 36 2.61 15.03 8.30
N VAL A 37 1.70 15.77 7.70
CA VAL A 37 1.20 17.04 8.25
C VAL A 37 -0.32 17.00 8.20
N ASP A 38 -0.95 17.23 9.33
CA ASP A 38 -2.40 17.29 9.44
C ASP A 38 -2.96 18.49 8.67
N THR A 39 -4.02 18.26 7.94
CA THR A 39 -4.77 19.26 7.19
C THR A 39 -6.27 19.02 7.40
N ASN A 40 -7.09 19.98 6.98
CA ASN A 40 -8.55 19.85 6.99
C ASN A 40 -9.07 18.69 6.09
N LYS A 41 -8.23 18.14 5.20
CA LYS A 41 -8.51 16.97 4.35
C LYS A 41 -7.84 15.67 4.84
N GLY A 42 -7.34 15.68 6.08
CA GLY A 42 -6.56 14.58 6.66
C GLY A 42 -5.05 14.78 6.55
N PRO A 43 -4.25 13.84 7.08
CA PRO A 43 -2.79 13.92 7.10
C PRO A 43 -2.22 13.72 5.70
N ILE A 44 -1.44 14.67 5.19
CA ILE A 44 -0.77 14.58 3.88
C ILE A 44 0.75 14.62 4.03
N PRO A 45 1.51 13.93 3.15
CA PRO A 45 2.95 13.99 3.18
C PRO A 45 3.47 15.33 2.63
N LYS A 46 4.39 15.95 3.35
CA LYS A 46 5.15 17.12 2.91
C LYS A 46 6.64 16.84 2.99
N LEU A 47 7.43 17.55 2.20
CA LEU A 47 8.89 17.50 2.34
C LEU A 47 9.30 18.07 3.69
N ASN A 48 10.13 17.32 4.40
CA ASN A 48 10.73 17.72 5.68
C ASN A 48 12.10 18.38 5.47
N ARG A 49 12.78 18.04 4.36
CA ARG A 49 14.05 18.60 3.93
C ARG A 49 14.18 18.59 2.41
N LYS A 50 15.19 19.28 1.89
CA LYS A 50 15.51 19.22 0.45
C LYS A 50 16.02 17.81 0.08
N PRO A 51 15.57 17.25 -1.08
CA PRO A 51 16.04 15.95 -1.55
C PRO A 51 17.48 16.02 -2.02
N ILE A 52 18.27 14.99 -1.70
CA ILE A 52 19.68 14.83 -2.10
C ILE A 52 19.87 13.57 -2.98
N LYS A 53 21.06 13.37 -3.53
CA LYS A 53 21.35 12.20 -4.40
C LYS A 53 21.11 10.86 -3.67
N ASN A 54 21.42 10.77 -2.39
CA ASN A 54 21.25 9.54 -1.60
C ASN A 54 19.79 9.13 -1.43
N ASP A 55 18.83 10.03 -1.64
CA ASP A 55 17.40 9.72 -1.56
C ASP A 55 16.86 9.01 -2.82
N ILE A 56 17.65 8.89 -3.89
CA ILE A 56 17.16 8.36 -5.18
C ILE A 56 16.60 6.95 -5.04
N LEU A 57 17.29 6.07 -4.29
CA LEU A 57 16.84 4.69 -4.11
C LEU A 57 15.51 4.62 -3.39
N ASP A 58 15.35 5.35 -2.31
CA ASP A 58 14.11 5.41 -1.53
C ASP A 58 12.99 6.06 -2.33
N LEU A 59 13.27 7.13 -3.05
CA LEU A 59 12.30 7.77 -3.94
C LEU A 59 11.82 6.83 -5.06
N LYS A 60 12.69 6.01 -5.63
CA LYS A 60 12.31 4.97 -6.60
C LYS A 60 11.36 3.94 -5.96
N LYS A 61 11.69 3.45 -4.76
CA LYS A 61 10.81 2.52 -4.00
C LYS A 61 9.44 3.16 -3.75
N ILE A 62 9.41 4.42 -3.28
CA ILE A 62 8.17 5.15 -3.01
C ILE A 62 7.33 5.28 -4.28
N VAL A 63 7.93 5.70 -5.40
CA VAL A 63 7.25 5.84 -6.69
C VAL A 63 6.66 4.52 -7.17
N HIS A 64 7.34 3.39 -6.95
CA HIS A 64 6.84 2.06 -7.33
C HIS A 64 5.79 1.50 -6.40
N ALA A 65 5.91 1.72 -5.09
CA ALA A 65 5.06 1.10 -4.08
C ALA A 65 3.85 1.97 -3.67
N CYS A 66 3.81 3.23 -4.10
CA CYS A 66 2.74 4.15 -3.71
C CYS A 66 1.37 3.72 -4.29
N PRO A 67 0.39 3.35 -3.45
CA PRO A 67 -0.92 2.90 -3.93
C PRO A 67 -1.69 4.01 -4.67
N GLY A 68 -1.44 5.28 -4.36
CA GLY A 68 -2.05 6.43 -5.05
C GLY A 68 -1.63 6.58 -6.51
N ARG A 69 -0.60 5.86 -6.95
CA ARG A 69 -0.20 5.74 -8.36
C ARG A 69 -0.80 4.53 -9.07
N GLY A 70 -1.55 3.71 -8.34
CA GLY A 70 -2.06 2.43 -8.80
C GLY A 70 -1.09 1.27 -8.50
N ILE A 71 -1.62 0.07 -8.60
CA ILE A 71 -0.88 -1.17 -8.32
C ILE A 71 -0.40 -1.76 -9.64
N PRO A 72 0.89 -2.08 -9.81
CA PRO A 72 1.43 -2.71 -11.03
C PRO A 72 1.04 -4.20 -11.09
N TYR A 73 -0.26 -4.47 -11.18
CA TYR A 73 -0.88 -5.78 -11.07
C TYR A 73 -0.23 -6.83 -11.99
N ASN A 74 -0.02 -6.49 -13.26
CA ASN A 74 0.56 -7.41 -14.24
C ASN A 74 1.99 -7.85 -13.86
N HIS A 75 2.78 -6.95 -13.27
CA HIS A 75 4.13 -7.27 -12.81
C HIS A 75 4.10 -8.15 -11.56
N LEU A 76 3.24 -7.84 -10.60
CA LEU A 76 3.08 -8.61 -9.37
C LEU A 76 2.51 -9.99 -9.65
N SER A 77 1.50 -10.10 -10.49
CA SER A 77 0.88 -11.35 -10.92
C SER A 77 1.88 -12.33 -11.57
N LYS A 78 2.81 -11.81 -12.39
CA LYS A 78 3.89 -12.62 -12.97
C LYS A 78 4.87 -13.14 -11.91
N LYS A 79 5.22 -12.30 -10.91
CA LYS A 79 6.14 -12.69 -9.82
C LYS A 79 5.53 -13.72 -8.87
N LEU A 80 4.23 -13.65 -8.62
CA LEU A 80 3.53 -14.57 -7.72
C LEU A 80 3.28 -15.95 -8.34
N SER A 81 3.59 -16.14 -9.64
CA SER A 81 3.48 -17.44 -10.36
C SER A 81 2.14 -18.15 -10.13
N ALA A 82 1.06 -17.40 -9.97
CA ALA A 82 -0.26 -17.97 -9.73
C ALA A 82 -0.75 -18.72 -10.98
N PRO A 83 -1.09 -20.03 -10.87
CA PRO A 83 -1.39 -20.87 -12.03
C PRO A 83 -2.73 -20.55 -12.68
N LYS A 84 -3.65 -19.95 -11.94
CA LYS A 84 -5.01 -19.65 -12.39
C LYS A 84 -5.24 -18.16 -12.51
N LYS A 85 -6.03 -17.74 -13.51
CA LYS A 85 -6.39 -16.35 -13.77
C LYS A 85 -7.88 -16.22 -14.00
N SER A 86 -8.47 -15.17 -13.43
CA SER A 86 -9.85 -14.76 -13.67
C SER A 86 -9.89 -13.26 -13.94
N LYS A 87 -10.79 -12.82 -14.80
CA LYS A 87 -11.03 -11.39 -15.05
C LYS A 87 -11.59 -10.65 -13.83
N ILE A 88 -12.31 -11.36 -12.97
CA ILE A 88 -12.99 -10.79 -11.79
C ILE A 88 -12.10 -10.90 -10.54
N ILE A 89 -11.54 -12.08 -10.29
CA ILE A 89 -10.81 -12.39 -9.05
C ILE A 89 -9.31 -12.08 -9.19
N GLY A 90 -8.79 -12.01 -10.42
CA GLY A 90 -7.37 -11.83 -10.68
C GLY A 90 -6.62 -13.17 -10.73
N SER A 91 -5.35 -13.17 -10.33
CA SER A 91 -4.50 -14.37 -10.31
C SER A 91 -4.61 -15.05 -8.93
N TYR A 92 -4.82 -16.36 -8.91
CA TYR A 92 -5.01 -17.14 -7.68
C TYR A 92 -4.48 -18.58 -7.82
N ASN A 93 -4.17 -19.20 -6.71
CA ASN A 93 -3.81 -20.62 -6.65
C ASN A 93 -5.06 -21.48 -6.37
N SER A 94 -5.78 -21.15 -5.32
CA SER A 94 -6.97 -21.87 -4.89
C SER A 94 -7.97 -20.90 -4.26
N LEU A 95 -9.23 -21.22 -4.31
CA LEU A 95 -10.31 -20.49 -3.70
C LEU A 95 -10.99 -21.41 -2.68
N PHE A 96 -11.25 -20.87 -1.51
CA PHE A 96 -11.88 -21.59 -0.42
C PHE A 96 -13.05 -20.78 0.14
N ILE A 97 -14.11 -21.48 0.56
CA ILE A 97 -15.12 -20.94 1.45
C ILE A 97 -14.76 -21.45 2.85
N ALA A 98 -14.53 -20.54 3.78
CA ALA A 98 -14.09 -20.91 5.11
C ALA A 98 -14.76 -20.05 6.18
N SER A 99 -14.90 -20.65 7.37
CA SER A 99 -15.38 -19.96 8.56
C SER A 99 -14.61 -20.41 9.79
N SER A 100 -14.70 -19.65 10.88
CA SER A 100 -14.14 -20.04 12.17
C SER A 100 -14.87 -21.26 12.74
N ASN A 101 -14.13 -22.18 13.34
CA ASN A 101 -14.71 -23.28 14.14
C ASN A 101 -15.28 -22.79 15.47
N SER A 102 -14.82 -21.64 15.96
CA SER A 102 -15.33 -21.03 17.19
C SER A 102 -16.66 -20.32 16.96
N ASN A 103 -17.74 -20.79 17.60
CA ASN A 103 -19.05 -20.14 17.56
C ASN A 103 -18.99 -18.71 18.10
N LEU A 104 -18.22 -18.44 19.15
CA LEU A 104 -18.06 -17.12 19.74
C LEU A 104 -17.43 -16.13 18.75
N VAL A 105 -16.41 -16.57 17.99
CA VAL A 105 -15.77 -15.76 16.98
C VAL A 105 -16.72 -15.49 15.81
N ARG A 106 -17.44 -16.52 15.33
CA ARG A 106 -18.41 -16.37 14.24
C ARG A 106 -19.54 -15.40 14.57
N GLN A 107 -20.15 -15.54 15.75
CA GLN A 107 -21.27 -14.69 16.17
C GLN A 107 -20.89 -13.21 16.33
N LYS A 108 -19.63 -12.92 16.67
CA LYS A 108 -19.11 -11.56 16.84
C LYS A 108 -18.40 -11.00 15.60
N ALA A 109 -18.44 -11.71 14.49
CA ALA A 109 -17.80 -11.29 13.23
C ALA A 109 -18.85 -10.87 12.20
N SER A 110 -18.49 -9.92 11.32
CA SER A 110 -19.34 -9.47 10.21
C SER A 110 -19.50 -10.52 9.09
N SER A 111 -18.71 -11.59 9.12
CA SER A 111 -18.68 -12.69 8.17
C SER A 111 -18.34 -13.98 8.92
N GLY A 112 -17.89 -15.04 8.27
CA GLY A 112 -17.57 -16.32 8.90
C GLY A 112 -16.46 -16.32 9.97
N GLY A 113 -15.90 -15.17 10.31
CA GLY A 113 -14.93 -15.02 11.39
C GLY A 113 -13.51 -15.49 11.09
N LEU A 114 -13.21 -15.91 9.84
CA LEU A 114 -11.91 -16.48 9.47
C LEU A 114 -10.75 -15.50 9.70
N VAL A 115 -10.87 -14.24 9.26
CA VAL A 115 -9.83 -13.22 9.45
C VAL A 115 -9.52 -13.01 10.92
N ARG A 116 -10.56 -12.94 11.76
CA ARG A 116 -10.40 -12.79 13.22
C ARG A 116 -9.69 -14.00 13.84
N THR A 117 -10.03 -15.21 13.42
CA THR A 117 -9.34 -16.43 13.87
C THR A 117 -7.87 -16.40 13.51
N LEU A 118 -7.53 -16.07 12.25
CA LEU A 118 -6.14 -15.97 11.81
C LEU A 118 -5.35 -14.93 12.60
N LEU A 119 -5.95 -13.78 12.91
CA LEU A 119 -5.30 -12.76 13.73
C LEU A 119 -5.06 -13.22 15.17
N ILE A 120 -5.99 -13.97 15.76
CA ILE A 120 -5.83 -14.53 17.12
C ILE A 120 -4.69 -15.56 17.15
N GLU A 121 -4.56 -16.39 16.14
CA GLU A 121 -3.52 -17.40 16.04
C GLU A 121 -2.11 -16.82 15.74
N LEU A 122 -2.03 -15.58 15.25
CA LEU A 122 -0.77 -14.91 14.90
C LEU A 122 -0.18 -14.09 16.07
N ILE A 123 -0.92 -13.90 17.16
CA ILE A 123 -0.52 -13.12 18.35
C ILE A 123 -0.09 -14.06 19.48
#